data_725020350dfcd4500e37f0672af91f41
#
_entry.id   725020350dfcd4500e37f0672af91f41
#
_cell.length_a   1.000
_cell.length_b   1.000
_cell.length_c   1.000
_cell.angle_alpha   90.00
_cell.angle_beta   90.00
_cell.angle_gamma   90.00
#
_symmetry.space_group_name_H-M   'P 1'
#
loop_
_entity.id
_entity.type
_entity.pdbx_description
1 polymer ?
#
loop_
_entity_poly.entity_id
_entity_poly.type
_entity_poly.pdbx_seq_one_letter_code
_entity_poly.pdbx_strand_id
1 'polypeptide(L)'
;MRTQTALRALLAAFGCLLAFGTAMPAHASQALASSKACLACHAIDKKMVGPAFQDIKGKYNGRKDAQAQMVQSILKGSSGRWGPVPMPANAVSAADANTLAKWILSL
;
A
#
# COMPACT_ATOMS: atom_id res chain seq x y z
N MET A 1 35.37 29.83 -54.67
CA MET A 1 34.71 28.65 -55.25
C MET A 1 34.43 27.62 -54.17
N ARG A 2 33.20 27.24 -54.09
CA ARG A 2 32.69 26.04 -53.42
C ARG A 2 32.78 25.99 -51.89
N THR A 3 31.75 26.47 -51.28
CA THR A 3 30.68 25.65 -50.63
C THR A 3 31.21 24.60 -49.68
N GLN A 4 31.23 24.99 -48.45
CA GLN A 4 31.31 24.02 -47.35
C GLN A 4 29.97 24.03 -46.65
N THR A 5 29.19 23.03 -46.97
CA THR A 5 27.95 22.74 -46.30
C THR A 5 28.29 22.11 -44.95
N ALA A 6 28.29 22.91 -43.90
CA ALA A 6 28.44 22.42 -42.55
C ALA A 6 27.16 21.74 -42.11
N LEU A 7 27.25 20.46 -42.01
CA LEU A 7 26.22 19.56 -41.55
C LEU A 7 25.97 19.82 -40.05
N ARG A 8 24.88 20.50 -39.75
CA ARG A 8 24.41 20.69 -38.39
C ARG A 8 23.74 19.42 -37.94
N ALA A 9 24.47 18.55 -37.29
CA ALA A 9 23.90 17.47 -36.51
C ALA A 9 23.51 18.02 -35.15
N LEU A 10 22.31 18.50 -35.00
CA LEU A 10 21.66 18.76 -33.73
C LEU A 10 21.13 17.43 -33.18
N LEU A 11 21.95 16.78 -32.39
CA LEU A 11 21.50 15.69 -31.53
C LEU A 11 20.70 16.30 -30.38
N ALA A 12 19.40 16.42 -30.56
CA ALA A 12 18.48 16.64 -29.47
C ALA A 12 18.44 15.36 -28.63
N ALA A 13 19.25 15.30 -27.60
CA ALA A 13 19.12 14.29 -26.56
C ALA A 13 17.82 14.58 -25.78
N PHE A 14 16.74 13.98 -26.22
CA PHE A 14 15.49 13.99 -25.50
C PHE A 14 15.63 13.03 -24.31
N GLY A 15 16.07 13.60 -23.20
CA GLY A 15 16.14 12.89 -21.93
C GLY A 15 14.73 12.59 -21.46
N CYS A 16 14.23 11.41 -21.79
CA CYS A 16 13.00 10.89 -21.22
C CYS A 16 13.30 10.50 -19.77
N LEU A 17 13.09 11.43 -18.83
CA LEU A 17 13.04 11.10 -17.42
C LEU A 17 11.78 10.25 -17.21
N LEU A 18 11.96 8.95 -17.31
CA LEU A 18 10.98 7.99 -16.82
C LEU A 18 10.95 8.11 -15.29
N ALA A 19 9.99 8.86 -14.78
CA ALA A 19 9.65 8.80 -13.38
C ALA A 19 9.13 7.38 -13.09
N PHE A 20 10.02 6.50 -12.66
CA PHE A 20 9.65 5.22 -12.10
C PHE A 20 8.93 5.49 -10.78
N GLY A 21 7.63 5.72 -10.85
CA GLY A 21 6.78 5.61 -9.69
C GLY A 21 6.89 4.18 -9.19
N THR A 22 7.48 4.00 -8.03
CA THR A 22 7.54 2.70 -7.36
C THR A 22 6.14 2.35 -6.87
N ALA A 23 5.26 1.91 -7.76
CA ALA A 23 4.06 1.22 -7.36
C ALA A 23 4.51 -0.09 -6.73
N MET A 24 4.41 -0.23 -5.40
CA MET A 24 4.62 -1.51 -4.74
C MET A 24 3.62 -2.52 -5.34
N PRO A 25 4.08 -3.64 -5.89
CA PRO A 25 3.17 -4.61 -6.45
C PRO A 25 2.25 -5.12 -5.33
N ALA A 26 0.95 -5.22 -5.62
CA ALA A 26 -0.07 -5.70 -4.66
C ALA A 26 0.31 -7.04 -4.02
N HIS A 27 1.00 -7.90 -4.76
CA HIS A 27 1.53 -9.18 -4.28
C HIS A 27 2.56 -9.04 -3.15
N ALA A 28 3.43 -8.03 -3.17
CA ALA A 28 4.43 -7.82 -2.12
C ALA A 28 3.77 -7.47 -0.78
N SER A 29 2.68 -6.70 -0.80
CA SER A 29 1.95 -6.32 0.41
C SER A 29 1.05 -7.44 0.93
N GLN A 30 0.51 -8.29 0.07
CA GLN A 30 -0.16 -9.52 0.49
C GLN A 30 0.83 -10.52 1.09
N ALA A 31 2.02 -10.64 0.52
CA ALA A 31 3.09 -11.47 1.08
C ALA A 31 3.53 -10.95 2.46
N LEU A 32 3.61 -9.63 2.64
CA LEU A 32 3.88 -9.03 3.95
C LEU A 32 2.76 -9.36 4.95
N ALA A 33 1.50 -9.22 4.57
CA ALA A 33 0.37 -9.59 5.42
C ALA A 33 0.41 -11.07 5.83
N SER A 34 0.78 -11.95 4.92
CA SER A 34 0.97 -13.38 5.20
C SER A 34 2.12 -13.61 6.18
N SER A 35 3.28 -12.99 5.95
CA SER A 35 4.47 -13.15 6.80
C SER A 35 4.28 -12.61 8.21
N LYS A 36 3.36 -11.66 8.39
CA LYS A 36 3.00 -11.08 9.70
C LYS A 36 1.76 -11.72 10.33
N ALA A 37 1.34 -12.87 9.83
CA ALA A 37 0.20 -13.65 10.30
C ALA A 37 -1.16 -12.93 10.24
N CYS A 38 -1.29 -11.85 9.49
CA CYS A 38 -2.57 -11.14 9.32
C CYS A 38 -3.64 -12.05 8.71
N LEU A 39 -3.23 -12.92 7.78
CA LEU A 39 -4.13 -13.84 7.10
C LEU A 39 -4.63 -15.01 7.96
N ALA A 40 -4.14 -15.14 9.19
CA ALA A 40 -4.70 -16.06 10.17
C ALA A 40 -6.11 -15.62 10.62
N CYS A 41 -6.37 -14.31 10.61
CA CYS A 41 -7.65 -13.74 11.08
C CYS A 41 -8.40 -12.96 10.00
N HIS A 42 -7.74 -12.54 8.93
CA HIS A 42 -8.33 -11.76 7.84
C HIS A 42 -8.20 -12.48 6.50
N ALA A 43 -9.19 -12.27 5.64
CA ALA A 43 -9.11 -12.54 4.21
C ALA A 43 -9.34 -11.26 3.42
N ILE A 44 -9.08 -11.28 2.12
CA ILE A 44 -9.28 -10.10 1.27
C ILE A 44 -10.76 -9.76 1.14
N ASP A 45 -11.59 -10.75 0.86
CA ASP A 45 -12.96 -10.61 0.39
C ASP A 45 -14.03 -11.23 1.28
N LYS A 46 -13.64 -11.85 2.39
CA LYS A 46 -14.59 -12.50 3.31
C LYS A 46 -14.20 -12.31 4.77
N LYS A 47 -15.23 -12.24 5.61
CA LYS A 47 -15.06 -12.24 7.06
C LYS A 47 -14.56 -13.60 7.53
N MET A 48 -13.58 -13.57 8.42
CA MET A 48 -13.09 -14.72 9.17
C MET A 48 -13.23 -14.41 10.68
N VAL A 49 -12.15 -14.54 11.45
CA VAL A 49 -12.10 -14.04 12.84
C VAL A 49 -12.23 -12.53 12.85
N GLY A 50 -11.48 -11.85 11.97
CA GLY A 50 -11.57 -10.42 11.70
C GLY A 50 -12.37 -10.11 10.43
N PRO A 51 -12.65 -8.82 10.18
CA PRO A 51 -13.33 -8.38 8.97
C PRO A 51 -12.49 -8.62 7.72
N ALA A 52 -13.16 -8.73 6.56
CA ALA A 52 -12.47 -8.72 5.27
C ALA A 52 -11.67 -7.41 5.09
N PHE A 53 -10.54 -7.47 4.43
CA PHE A 53 -9.78 -6.25 4.12
C PHE A 53 -10.57 -5.27 3.25
N GLN A 54 -11.40 -5.78 2.33
CA GLN A 54 -12.29 -4.95 1.52
C GLN A 54 -13.36 -4.24 2.36
N ASP A 55 -13.88 -4.86 3.41
CA ASP A 55 -14.81 -4.22 4.34
C ASP A 55 -14.11 -3.13 5.15
N ILE A 56 -12.86 -3.37 5.56
CA ILE A 56 -12.04 -2.37 6.24
C ILE A 56 -11.81 -1.16 5.33
N LYS A 57 -11.40 -1.39 4.08
CA LYS A 57 -11.28 -0.33 3.08
C LYS A 57 -12.58 0.46 2.96
N GLY A 58 -13.71 -0.24 2.80
CA GLY A 58 -15.03 0.39 2.66
C GLY A 58 -15.37 1.31 3.83
N LYS A 59 -15.10 0.87 5.06
CA LYS A 59 -15.35 1.65 6.27
C LYS A 59 -14.51 2.92 6.37
N TYR A 60 -13.27 2.87 5.87
CA TYR A 60 -12.33 3.99 5.96
C TYR A 60 -12.25 4.84 4.69
N ASN A 61 -12.92 4.42 3.62
CA ASN A 61 -12.88 5.11 2.34
C ASN A 61 -13.29 6.60 2.47
N GLY A 62 -12.49 7.49 1.88
CA GLY A 62 -12.73 8.93 1.91
C GLY A 62 -12.37 9.64 3.21
N ARG A 63 -11.93 8.92 4.24
CA ARG A 63 -11.50 9.53 5.51
C ARG A 63 -10.05 9.97 5.42
N LYS A 64 -9.77 11.20 5.81
CA LYS A 64 -8.41 11.76 5.81
C LYS A 64 -7.47 11.07 6.79
N ASP A 65 -8.00 10.51 7.87
CA ASP A 65 -7.28 9.83 8.94
C ASP A 65 -7.20 8.30 8.75
N ALA A 66 -7.72 7.77 7.64
CA ALA A 66 -7.86 6.33 7.40
C ALA A 66 -6.55 5.56 7.63
N GLN A 67 -5.46 5.97 6.99
CA GLN A 67 -4.17 5.30 7.11
C GLN A 67 -3.65 5.33 8.56
N ALA A 68 -3.72 6.48 9.21
CA ALA A 68 -3.26 6.63 10.59
C ALA A 68 -4.06 5.75 11.57
N GLN A 69 -5.37 5.68 11.42
CA GLN A 69 -6.25 4.84 12.22
C GLN A 69 -5.94 3.34 12.02
N MET A 70 -5.69 2.92 10.79
CA MET A 70 -5.34 1.54 10.48
C MET A 70 -3.97 1.17 11.05
N VAL A 71 -2.98 2.05 10.93
CA VAL A 71 -1.66 1.86 11.53
C VAL A 71 -1.77 1.70 13.05
N GLN A 72 -2.56 2.54 13.72
CA GLN A 72 -2.80 2.40 15.16
C GLN A 72 -3.44 1.05 15.52
N SER A 73 -4.42 0.61 14.73
CA SER A 73 -5.06 -0.70 14.95
C SER A 73 -4.09 -1.86 14.78
N ILE A 74 -3.20 -1.79 13.81
CA ILE A 74 -2.18 -2.81 13.56
C ILE A 74 -1.16 -2.85 14.71
N LEU A 75 -0.65 -1.70 15.12
CA LEU A 75 0.42 -1.62 16.12
C LEU A 75 -0.07 -1.85 17.56
N LYS A 76 -1.25 -1.34 17.89
CA LYS A 76 -1.77 -1.32 19.27
C LYS A 76 -2.96 -2.23 19.49
N GLY A 77 -3.48 -2.85 18.43
CA GLY A 77 -4.73 -3.58 18.49
C GLY A 77 -5.94 -2.65 18.45
N SER A 78 -7.10 -3.26 18.40
CA SER A 78 -8.39 -2.55 18.41
C SER A 78 -9.49 -3.43 18.98
N SER A 79 -10.49 -2.82 19.59
CA SER A 79 -11.65 -3.51 20.14
C SER A 79 -12.93 -2.71 19.90
N GLY A 80 -14.07 -3.42 19.78
CA GLY A 80 -15.37 -2.81 19.67
C GLY A 80 -15.70 -2.16 18.32
N ARG A 81 -14.77 -2.08 17.37
CA ARG A 81 -15.00 -1.47 16.06
C ARG A 81 -15.68 -2.41 15.06
N TRP A 82 -15.44 -3.70 15.21
CA TRP A 82 -15.88 -4.74 14.29
C TRP A 82 -16.60 -5.89 14.99
N GLY A 83 -17.11 -5.65 16.18
CA GLY A 83 -17.80 -6.63 17.00
C GLY A 83 -17.04 -6.97 18.29
N PRO A 84 -17.42 -8.08 18.96
CA PRO A 84 -16.91 -8.40 20.30
C PRO A 84 -15.48 -8.97 20.31
N VAL A 85 -14.99 -9.48 19.17
CA VAL A 85 -13.65 -10.08 19.09
C VAL A 85 -12.62 -8.97 18.91
N PRO A 86 -11.68 -8.80 19.86
CA PRO A 86 -10.65 -7.79 19.72
C PRO A 86 -9.57 -8.23 18.72
N MET A 87 -8.99 -7.27 18.03
CA MET A 87 -7.75 -7.46 17.28
C MET A 87 -6.58 -7.21 18.22
N PRO A 88 -5.69 -8.17 18.45
CA PRO A 88 -4.52 -7.95 19.28
C PRO A 88 -3.50 -7.02 18.62
N ALA A 89 -2.62 -6.43 19.42
CA ALA A 89 -1.48 -5.71 18.89
C ALA A 89 -0.54 -6.66 18.12
N ASN A 90 0.02 -6.18 17.02
CA ASN A 90 0.92 -6.97 16.19
C ASN A 90 2.37 -6.51 16.38
N ALA A 91 3.29 -7.47 16.45
CA ALA A 91 4.72 -7.21 16.53
C ALA A 91 5.27 -6.91 15.10
N VAL A 92 4.92 -5.75 14.57
CA VAL A 92 5.39 -5.26 13.27
C VAL A 92 6.03 -3.87 13.43
N SER A 93 6.92 -3.52 12.51
CA SER A 93 7.48 -2.17 12.49
C SER A 93 6.43 -1.13 12.08
N ALA A 94 6.66 0.13 12.43
CA ALA A 94 5.81 1.21 11.96
C ALA A 94 5.83 1.32 10.41
N ALA A 95 6.96 1.03 9.76
CA ALA A 95 7.07 0.99 8.32
C ALA A 95 6.20 -0.11 7.70
N ASP A 96 6.24 -1.32 8.26
CA ASP A 96 5.40 -2.44 7.81
C ASP A 96 3.91 -2.13 8.02
N ALA A 97 3.55 -1.57 9.16
CA ALA A 97 2.16 -1.18 9.45
C ALA A 97 1.65 -0.14 8.44
N ASN A 98 2.46 0.85 8.08
CA ASN A 98 2.13 1.82 7.03
C ASN A 98 1.97 1.17 5.66
N THR A 99 2.85 0.25 5.30
CA THR A 99 2.78 -0.49 4.04
C THR A 99 1.50 -1.32 3.96
N LEU A 100 1.17 -2.05 5.03
CA LEU A 100 -0.07 -2.84 5.13
C LEU A 100 -1.31 -1.94 5.04
N ALA A 101 -1.35 -0.83 5.76
CA ALA A 101 -2.48 0.09 5.73
C ALA A 101 -2.71 0.67 4.33
N LYS A 102 -1.66 1.11 3.64
CA LYS A 102 -1.75 1.60 2.27
C LYS A 102 -2.25 0.52 1.30
N TRP A 103 -1.73 -0.68 1.44
CA TRP A 103 -2.17 -1.80 0.60
C TRP A 103 -3.65 -2.10 0.80
N ILE A 104 -4.12 -2.23 2.05
CA ILE A 104 -5.54 -2.49 2.35
C ILE A 104 -6.43 -1.40 1.77
N LEU A 105 -6.03 -0.13 1.89
CA LEU A 105 -6.79 0.99 1.31
C LEU A 105 -6.79 1.01 -0.22
N SER A 106 -5.90 0.28 -0.87
CA SER A 106 -5.80 0.18 -2.34
C SER A 106 -6.56 -1.00 -2.95
N LEU A 107 -7.09 -1.91 -2.16
CA LEU A 107 -7.76 -3.14 -2.61
C LEU A 107 -9.01 -2.91 -3.48
#